data_e90381c115c41785758de8322028599b
#
_entry.id   e90381c115c41785758de8322028599b
#
_cell.length_a   1.000
_cell.length_b   1.000
_cell.length_c   1.000
_cell.angle_alpha   90.00
_cell.angle_beta   90.00
_cell.angle_gamma   90.00
#
_symmetry.space_group_name_H-M   'P 1'
#
loop_
_entity.id
_entity.type
_entity.pdbx_description
1 polymer ?
#
loop_
_entity_poly.entity_id
_entity_poly.type
_entity_poly.pdbx_seq_one_letter_code
_entity_poly.pdbx_strand_id
1 'polypeptide(L)'
;MISHVSRHIRLILALPLFILASCLPAFAAPQAHASPSAADSLLPGPKPADVPFDWKRIIGIYGKDHSVLLLERDQELFYRDSTGVDKKLIPINSGMFTTDPNDPPVIKINLPAAYSLSNVPFLGISDKTWPRTDPSDNPGHFYHVSPAPPVAELRRKALKLTPPTEPGPFREPDLTEIVNLDAGFHLEIRYARYDNFLSAPVYTQARAFMQRPAAEALLRVLHKLQPLGYGLLIHDAYRPWYVTKIFWDATPPEGKIFVADPQKGSKHNRGCAVDLTLYDLATGQPVEMPGLYDEMSPRSFANFPGGTSLQRWHRDLLRRAMESEGFSVNEDEWWHFDYKDWKQYGILNVPFEKIALGVEPKAVSHKP
;
A
#
# COMPACT_ATOMS: atom_id res chain seq x y z
N MET A 1 -8.07 92.69 -38.48
CA MET A 1 -6.86 92.98 -39.26
C MET A 1 -6.25 91.71 -39.71
N ILE A 2 -6.33 91.39 -40.98
CA ILE A 2 -5.26 91.01 -41.91
C ILE A 2 -4.55 89.69 -41.51
N SER A 3 -4.35 88.77 -42.36
CA SER A 3 -4.37 88.62 -43.82
C SER A 3 -4.33 87.11 -44.19
N HIS A 4 -4.86 86.83 -45.36
CA HIS A 4 -4.73 85.60 -46.12
C HIS A 4 -3.30 85.15 -46.37
N VAL A 5 -3.00 83.79 -46.35
CA VAL A 5 -2.15 83.18 -47.35
C VAL A 5 -2.66 81.80 -47.68
N SER A 6 -3.10 81.65 -48.92
CA SER A 6 -3.44 80.37 -49.58
C SER A 6 -2.15 79.64 -49.96
N ARG A 7 -2.10 78.28 -49.74
CA ARG A 7 -1.13 77.40 -50.43
C ARG A 7 -1.80 76.13 -50.84
N HIS A 8 -1.78 75.95 -52.15
CA HIS A 8 -2.23 74.72 -52.83
C HIS A 8 -1.38 73.48 -52.42
N ILE A 9 -2.02 72.44 -52.06
CA ILE A 9 -1.38 71.07 -51.92
C ILE A 9 -1.95 70.15 -52.98
N ARG A 10 -1.07 69.70 -53.81
CA ARG A 10 -1.36 68.69 -54.86
C ARG A 10 -1.67 67.35 -54.25
N LEU A 11 -2.78 66.71 -54.67
CA LEU A 11 -3.21 65.38 -54.35
C LEU A 11 -2.39 64.40 -55.18
N ILE A 12 -1.55 63.57 -54.53
CA ILE A 12 -0.89 62.43 -55.12
C ILE A 12 -1.71 61.18 -54.73
N LEU A 13 -2.37 60.58 -55.73
CA LEU A 13 -3.02 59.26 -55.55
C LEU A 13 -1.94 58.20 -55.45
N ALA A 14 -1.79 57.54 -54.31
CA ALA A 14 -1.02 56.31 -54.19
C ALA A 14 -1.97 55.15 -54.23
N LEU A 15 -1.85 54.27 -55.20
CA LEU A 15 -2.53 52.97 -55.27
C LEU A 15 -1.96 52.05 -54.21
N PRO A 16 -2.78 51.32 -53.46
CA PRO A 16 -2.28 50.27 -52.57
C PRO A 16 -1.99 48.98 -53.37
N LEU A 17 -0.75 48.54 -53.27
CA LEU A 17 -0.29 47.25 -53.78
C LEU A 17 -0.79 46.14 -52.84
N PHE A 18 -1.80 45.37 -53.24
CA PHE A 18 -2.22 44.18 -52.52
C PHE A 18 -1.18 43.07 -52.68
N ILE A 19 -0.38 42.80 -51.62
CA ILE A 19 0.45 41.61 -51.53
C ILE A 19 -0.46 40.50 -51.02
N LEU A 20 -0.82 39.55 -51.87
CA LEU A 20 -1.41 38.26 -51.50
C LEU A 20 -0.37 37.43 -50.71
N ALA A 21 -0.43 37.46 -49.39
CA ALA A 21 0.30 36.47 -48.59
C ALA A 21 -0.40 35.14 -48.66
N SER A 22 0.13 34.19 -49.41
CA SER A 22 -0.30 32.80 -49.43
C SER A 22 0.04 32.14 -48.06
N CYS A 23 -0.97 31.98 -47.20
CA CYS A 23 -0.86 31.14 -46.00
C CYS A 23 -0.73 29.68 -46.44
N LEU A 24 0.48 29.14 -46.45
CA LEU A 24 0.72 27.71 -46.43
C LEU A 24 0.33 27.20 -45.03
N PRO A 25 -0.44 26.11 -44.91
CA PRO A 25 -0.69 25.50 -43.61
C PRO A 25 0.64 24.97 -43.07
N ALA A 26 1.03 25.44 -41.89
CA ALA A 26 2.14 24.87 -41.14
C ALA A 26 1.78 23.42 -40.78
N PHE A 27 2.41 22.46 -41.42
CA PHE A 27 2.39 21.08 -40.96
C PHE A 27 3.00 21.05 -39.56
N ALA A 28 2.16 20.84 -38.53
CA ALA A 28 2.63 20.55 -37.19
C ALA A 28 3.51 19.31 -37.27
N ALA A 29 4.78 19.42 -36.91
CA ALA A 29 5.66 18.27 -36.76
C ALA A 29 5.00 17.29 -35.78
N PRO A 30 5.06 15.98 -36.01
CA PRO A 30 4.56 15.00 -35.05
C PRO A 30 5.32 15.21 -33.72
N GLN A 31 4.56 15.48 -32.65
CA GLN A 31 5.14 15.50 -31.30
C GLN A 31 5.75 14.13 -31.07
N ALA A 32 7.08 14.10 -30.96
CA ALA A 32 7.78 12.90 -30.53
C ALA A 32 7.21 12.55 -29.13
N HIS A 33 6.46 11.45 -29.03
CA HIS A 33 6.09 10.88 -27.75
C HIS A 33 7.41 10.56 -27.04
N ALA A 34 7.69 11.29 -25.96
CA ALA A 34 8.81 10.96 -25.09
C ALA A 34 8.65 9.49 -24.66
N SER A 35 9.69 8.70 -24.77
CA SER A 35 9.69 7.35 -24.24
C SER A 35 9.30 7.42 -22.77
N PRO A 36 8.40 6.52 -22.27
CA PRO A 36 7.99 6.52 -20.88
C PRO A 36 9.22 6.44 -19.98
N SER A 37 9.25 7.25 -18.91
CA SER A 37 10.33 7.19 -17.94
C SER A 37 10.34 5.82 -17.24
N ALA A 38 11.48 5.44 -16.66
CA ALA A 38 11.56 4.20 -15.89
C ALA A 38 10.51 4.16 -14.74
N ALA A 39 10.12 5.33 -14.21
CA ALA A 39 9.06 5.46 -13.23
C ALA A 39 7.66 5.18 -13.84
N ASP A 40 7.40 5.66 -15.05
CA ASP A 40 6.11 5.43 -15.72
C ASP A 40 5.86 3.93 -16.00
N SER A 41 6.93 3.14 -16.18
CA SER A 41 6.82 1.69 -16.39
C SER A 41 6.30 0.93 -15.16
N LEU A 42 6.35 1.54 -13.97
CA LEU A 42 5.83 0.95 -12.73
C LEU A 42 4.32 1.15 -12.58
N LEU A 43 3.74 2.13 -13.25
CA LEU A 43 2.31 2.42 -13.11
C LEU A 43 1.46 1.23 -13.54
N PRO A 44 0.48 0.78 -12.73
CA PRO A 44 -0.45 -0.29 -13.11
C PRO A 44 -1.38 0.10 -14.27
N GLY A 45 -1.37 1.36 -14.65
CA GLY A 45 -2.22 2.03 -15.62
C GLY A 45 -2.50 3.46 -15.19
N PRO A 46 -3.43 4.16 -15.84
CA PRO A 46 -3.88 5.49 -15.38
C PRO A 46 -4.34 5.42 -13.92
N LYS A 47 -3.95 6.42 -13.11
CA LYS A 47 -4.39 6.48 -11.70
C LYS A 47 -5.90 6.68 -11.64
N PRO A 48 -6.67 5.78 -11.01
CA PRO A 48 -8.11 5.93 -10.86
C PRO A 48 -8.44 7.15 -9.99
N ALA A 49 -9.60 7.77 -10.27
CA ALA A 49 -10.16 8.76 -9.36
C ALA A 49 -10.63 8.09 -8.06
N ASP A 50 -10.62 8.85 -6.97
CA ASP A 50 -11.20 8.38 -5.71
C ASP A 50 -12.74 8.34 -5.82
N VAL A 51 -13.35 7.50 -5.02
CA VAL A 51 -14.80 7.32 -4.99
C VAL A 51 -15.45 8.18 -3.90
N PRO A 52 -16.77 8.45 -3.97
CA PRO A 52 -17.48 9.11 -2.89
C PRO A 52 -17.30 8.39 -1.55
N PHE A 53 -17.18 9.16 -0.47
CA PHE A 53 -16.99 8.61 0.89
C PHE A 53 -18.06 7.56 1.29
N ASP A 54 -19.32 7.79 0.90
CA ASP A 54 -20.40 6.84 1.20
C ASP A 54 -20.21 5.47 0.53
N TRP A 55 -19.54 5.42 -0.62
CA TRP A 55 -19.21 4.15 -1.25
C TRP A 55 -18.15 3.37 -0.47
N LYS A 56 -17.13 4.06 0.06
CA LYS A 56 -16.11 3.44 0.91
C LYS A 56 -16.73 2.75 2.14
N ARG A 57 -17.83 3.32 2.66
CA ARG A 57 -18.54 2.76 3.81
C ARG A 57 -19.28 1.45 3.52
N ILE A 58 -19.66 1.21 2.28
CA ILE A 58 -20.39 0.00 1.87
C ILE A 58 -19.52 -1.03 1.15
N ILE A 59 -18.42 -0.62 0.54
CA ILE A 59 -17.47 -1.54 -0.07
C ILE A 59 -16.86 -2.42 1.03
N GLY A 60 -16.90 -3.76 0.86
CA GLY A 60 -16.40 -4.68 1.84
C GLY A 60 -16.94 -6.09 1.70
N ILE A 61 -16.63 -6.93 2.69
CA ILE A 61 -17.02 -8.35 2.73
C ILE A 61 -18.23 -8.52 3.64
N TYR A 62 -19.19 -9.32 3.18
CA TYR A 62 -20.44 -9.58 3.86
C TYR A 62 -20.71 -11.07 4.01
N GLY A 63 -21.39 -11.45 5.10
CA GLY A 63 -21.72 -12.84 5.42
C GLY A 63 -20.63 -13.56 6.21
N LYS A 64 -21.04 -14.43 7.13
CA LYS A 64 -20.13 -15.15 8.05
C LYS A 64 -19.11 -16.04 7.33
N ASP A 65 -19.45 -16.48 6.13
CA ASP A 65 -18.65 -17.32 5.24
C ASP A 65 -17.88 -16.48 4.18
N HIS A 66 -17.90 -15.14 4.31
CA HIS A 66 -17.34 -14.21 3.34
C HIS A 66 -17.92 -14.38 1.91
N SER A 67 -19.18 -14.82 1.82
CA SER A 67 -19.81 -15.23 0.56
C SER A 67 -20.16 -14.09 -0.37
N VAL A 68 -20.15 -12.85 0.14
CA VAL A 68 -20.55 -11.67 -0.63
C VAL A 68 -19.50 -10.58 -0.55
N LEU A 69 -19.16 -10.00 -1.69
CA LEU A 69 -18.24 -8.89 -1.81
C LEU A 69 -18.93 -7.72 -2.53
N LEU A 70 -18.93 -6.55 -1.90
CA LEU A 70 -19.18 -5.28 -2.57
C LEU A 70 -17.84 -4.63 -2.92
N LEU A 71 -17.69 -4.23 -4.17
CA LEU A 71 -16.47 -3.64 -4.69
C LEU A 71 -16.80 -2.54 -5.70
N GLU A 72 -15.81 -1.71 -6.00
CA GLU A 72 -15.91 -0.71 -7.07
C GLU A 72 -14.93 -1.06 -8.19
N ARG A 73 -15.34 -0.82 -9.43
CA ARG A 73 -14.49 -0.81 -10.64
C ARG A 73 -14.88 0.35 -11.53
N ASP A 74 -13.90 1.14 -11.94
CA ASP A 74 -14.06 2.22 -12.92
C ASP A 74 -15.23 3.17 -12.61
N GLN A 75 -15.34 3.58 -11.34
CA GLN A 75 -16.40 4.46 -10.81
C GLN A 75 -17.80 3.82 -10.84
N GLU A 76 -17.89 2.50 -10.77
CA GLU A 76 -19.14 1.75 -10.70
C GLU A 76 -19.09 0.72 -9.55
N LEU A 77 -20.22 0.53 -8.86
CA LEU A 77 -20.35 -0.46 -7.81
C LEU A 77 -20.73 -1.83 -8.39
N PHE A 78 -20.15 -2.87 -7.81
CA PHE A 78 -20.41 -4.26 -8.16
C PHE A 78 -20.70 -5.10 -6.93
N TYR A 79 -21.51 -6.10 -7.13
CA TYR A 79 -21.80 -7.19 -6.22
C TYR A 79 -21.20 -8.48 -6.78
N ARG A 80 -20.48 -9.21 -5.95
CA ARG A 80 -19.97 -10.56 -6.25
C ARG A 80 -20.48 -11.51 -5.18
N ASP A 81 -21.14 -12.57 -5.61
CA ASP A 81 -21.54 -13.69 -4.76
C ASP A 81 -20.53 -14.85 -4.83
N SER A 82 -20.88 -16.00 -4.22
CA SER A 82 -20.05 -17.21 -4.20
C SER A 82 -19.76 -17.80 -5.58
N THR A 83 -20.44 -17.34 -6.65
CA THR A 83 -20.12 -17.76 -8.03
C THR A 83 -18.86 -17.08 -8.58
N GLY A 84 -18.40 -16.01 -7.92
CA GLY A 84 -17.22 -15.23 -8.32
C GLY A 84 -17.44 -14.26 -9.48
N VAL A 85 -18.68 -14.12 -9.96
CA VAL A 85 -19.04 -13.23 -11.06
C VAL A 85 -19.44 -11.86 -10.53
N ASP A 86 -18.82 -10.80 -11.08
CA ASP A 86 -19.19 -9.42 -10.77
C ASP A 86 -20.48 -9.02 -11.50
N LYS A 87 -21.48 -8.59 -10.76
CA LYS A 87 -22.73 -8.03 -11.28
C LYS A 87 -22.78 -6.56 -10.93
N LYS A 88 -22.94 -5.70 -11.95
CA LYS A 88 -23.03 -4.25 -11.74
C LYS A 88 -24.27 -3.91 -10.90
N LEU A 89 -24.06 -3.01 -9.92
CA LEU A 89 -25.15 -2.46 -9.13
C LEU A 89 -25.72 -1.21 -9.81
N ILE A 90 -26.99 -1.28 -10.19
CA ILE A 90 -27.74 -0.18 -10.80
C ILE A 90 -28.60 0.48 -9.71
N PRO A 91 -28.39 1.76 -9.41
CA PRO A 91 -29.17 2.43 -8.36
C PRO A 91 -30.64 2.58 -8.77
N ILE A 92 -31.54 2.26 -7.84
CA ILE A 92 -33.00 2.51 -7.98
C ILE A 92 -33.35 3.78 -7.19
N ASN A 93 -32.89 3.84 -5.93
CA ASN A 93 -33.06 5.00 -5.05
C ASN A 93 -32.02 4.94 -3.90
N SER A 94 -32.12 5.82 -2.91
CA SER A 94 -31.17 5.85 -1.79
C SER A 94 -31.07 4.49 -1.08
N GLY A 95 -29.89 3.86 -1.17
CA GLY A 95 -29.60 2.56 -0.54
C GLY A 95 -30.25 1.34 -1.20
N MET A 96 -30.92 1.49 -2.34
CA MET A 96 -31.48 0.38 -3.09
C MET A 96 -30.90 0.28 -4.49
N PHE A 97 -30.53 -0.94 -4.87
CA PHE A 97 -29.88 -1.26 -6.14
C PHE A 97 -30.55 -2.50 -6.77
N THR A 98 -30.35 -2.67 -8.07
CA THR A 98 -30.65 -3.91 -8.79
C THR A 98 -29.47 -4.34 -9.63
N THR A 99 -29.43 -5.60 -10.04
CA THR A 99 -28.47 -6.11 -11.03
C THR A 99 -29.11 -6.30 -12.41
N ASP A 100 -30.44 -6.28 -12.47
CA ASP A 100 -31.23 -6.36 -13.70
C ASP A 100 -32.44 -5.39 -13.64
N PRO A 101 -32.50 -4.37 -14.49
CA PRO A 101 -33.64 -3.42 -14.50
C PRO A 101 -34.99 -4.05 -14.84
N ASN A 102 -35.00 -5.22 -15.50
CA ASN A 102 -36.21 -5.88 -15.98
C ASN A 102 -36.78 -6.92 -15.00
N ASP A 103 -35.92 -7.47 -14.15
CA ASP A 103 -36.34 -8.44 -13.12
C ASP A 103 -35.57 -8.12 -11.83
N PRO A 104 -36.00 -7.13 -11.06
CA PRO A 104 -35.22 -6.60 -9.95
C PRO A 104 -35.33 -7.43 -8.68
N PRO A 105 -34.35 -8.28 -8.34
CA PRO A 105 -34.04 -8.50 -6.95
C PRO A 105 -33.53 -7.17 -6.36
N VAL A 106 -34.29 -6.60 -5.42
CA VAL A 106 -33.87 -5.37 -4.77
C VAL A 106 -32.73 -5.68 -3.79
N ILE A 107 -31.57 -5.15 -4.09
CA ILE A 107 -30.43 -5.18 -3.17
C ILE A 107 -30.51 -3.94 -2.28
N LYS A 108 -30.73 -4.15 -0.98
CA LYS A 108 -30.77 -3.08 0.01
C LYS A 108 -29.46 -3.02 0.76
N ILE A 109 -28.84 -1.85 0.75
CA ILE A 109 -27.63 -1.58 1.53
C ILE A 109 -28.00 -0.60 2.63
N ASN A 110 -28.02 -1.05 3.88
CA ASN A 110 -28.31 -0.17 5.01
C ASN A 110 -27.03 0.49 5.48
N LEU A 111 -26.99 1.82 5.37
CA LEU A 111 -25.96 2.66 5.95
C LEU A 111 -26.45 3.14 7.31
N PRO A 112 -25.80 2.77 8.41
CA PRO A 112 -26.11 3.38 9.71
C PRO A 112 -25.87 4.88 9.65
N ALA A 113 -26.81 5.66 10.16
CA ALA A 113 -26.79 7.13 10.10
C ALA A 113 -25.66 7.78 10.90
N ALA A 114 -24.97 7.03 11.77
CA ALA A 114 -23.80 7.45 12.53
C ALA A 114 -22.86 6.28 12.76
N TYR A 115 -21.56 6.57 12.95
CA TYR A 115 -20.60 5.59 13.44
C TYR A 115 -20.99 5.13 14.86
N SER A 116 -21.82 4.10 14.94
CA SER A 116 -22.11 3.39 16.17
C SER A 116 -21.52 2.00 16.06
N LEU A 117 -20.71 1.60 17.02
CA LEU A 117 -20.14 0.24 17.10
C LEU A 117 -21.22 -0.85 17.13
N SER A 118 -22.48 -0.49 17.41
CA SER A 118 -23.63 -1.40 17.39
C SER A 118 -24.35 -1.53 16.05
N ASN A 119 -24.04 -0.66 15.07
CA ASN A 119 -24.71 -0.62 13.76
C ASN A 119 -23.75 -1.01 12.63
N VAL A 120 -23.53 -2.31 12.48
CA VAL A 120 -22.75 -2.84 11.36
C VAL A 120 -23.55 -2.69 10.07
N PRO A 121 -22.95 -2.17 8.96
CA PRO A 121 -23.62 -2.18 7.66
C PRO A 121 -24.09 -3.59 7.30
N PHE A 122 -25.28 -3.72 6.74
CA PHE A 122 -25.75 -4.99 6.23
C PHE A 122 -26.22 -4.87 4.78
N LEU A 123 -26.07 -5.97 4.07
CA LEU A 123 -26.58 -6.17 2.73
C LEU A 123 -27.83 -7.05 2.81
N GLY A 124 -28.93 -6.61 2.26
CA GLY A 124 -30.14 -7.39 2.11
C GLY A 124 -30.42 -7.69 0.64
N ILE A 125 -30.73 -8.95 0.31
CA ILE A 125 -31.17 -9.36 -1.03
C ILE A 125 -32.41 -10.23 -0.81
N SER A 126 -33.55 -9.79 -1.36
CA SER A 126 -34.85 -10.40 -1.10
C SER A 126 -35.13 -10.45 0.42
N ASP A 127 -35.24 -11.64 1.00
CA ASP A 127 -35.51 -11.89 2.42
C ASP A 127 -34.24 -12.23 3.25
N LYS A 128 -33.07 -12.31 2.60
CA LYS A 128 -31.80 -12.66 3.26
C LYS A 128 -31.00 -11.41 3.60
N THR A 129 -30.29 -11.46 4.72
CA THR A 129 -29.47 -10.37 5.22
C THR A 129 -28.07 -10.87 5.56
N TRP A 130 -27.04 -10.17 5.08
CA TRP A 130 -25.64 -10.42 5.37
C TRP A 130 -25.03 -9.22 6.09
N PRO A 131 -24.60 -9.40 7.35
CA PRO A 131 -23.84 -8.36 8.03
C PRO A 131 -22.45 -8.22 7.38
N ARG A 132 -21.89 -7.02 7.41
CA ARG A 132 -20.50 -6.79 7.05
C ARG A 132 -19.58 -7.53 8.05
N THR A 133 -18.56 -8.22 7.55
CA THR A 133 -17.71 -9.11 8.36
C THR A 133 -16.23 -8.75 8.33
N ASP A 134 -15.79 -7.97 7.35
CA ASP A 134 -14.46 -7.39 7.39
C ASP A 134 -14.39 -6.31 8.48
N PRO A 135 -13.21 -6.08 9.09
CA PRO A 135 -13.02 -4.94 9.97
C PRO A 135 -13.46 -3.66 9.24
N SER A 136 -14.27 -2.85 9.90
CA SER A 136 -14.59 -1.53 9.36
C SER A 136 -13.28 -0.77 9.20
N ASP A 137 -13.16 0.09 8.15
CA ASP A 137 -12.01 0.98 7.94
C ASP A 137 -11.83 2.00 9.09
N ASN A 138 -12.38 1.67 10.26
CA ASN A 138 -12.17 2.40 11.50
C ASN A 138 -10.72 2.17 11.95
N PRO A 139 -9.89 3.22 12.05
CA PRO A 139 -8.48 3.12 12.43
C PRO A 139 -8.17 2.42 13.77
N GLY A 140 -9.19 2.05 14.53
CA GLY A 140 -9.07 1.32 15.80
C GLY A 140 -9.44 -0.17 15.75
N HIS A 141 -9.92 -0.70 14.62
CA HIS A 141 -10.25 -2.11 14.47
C HIS A 141 -9.07 -2.89 13.89
N PHE A 142 -8.21 -3.41 14.78
CA PHE A 142 -7.21 -4.42 14.43
C PHE A 142 -7.75 -5.80 14.77
N TYR A 143 -7.27 -6.83 14.03
CA TYR A 143 -7.38 -8.18 14.52
C TYR A 143 -6.65 -8.30 15.86
N HIS A 144 -7.34 -8.78 16.88
CA HIS A 144 -6.78 -8.92 18.23
C HIS A 144 -6.85 -10.35 18.70
N VAL A 145 -5.73 -10.85 19.16
CA VAL A 145 -5.68 -12.08 19.95
C VAL A 145 -5.48 -11.71 21.43
N SER A 146 -6.10 -12.47 22.30
CA SER A 146 -5.88 -12.37 23.75
C SER A 146 -5.09 -13.59 24.19
N PRO A 147 -3.74 -13.53 24.15
CA PRO A 147 -2.91 -14.72 24.37
C PRO A 147 -2.98 -15.15 25.84
N ALA A 148 -3.07 -16.48 26.04
CA ALA A 148 -2.89 -17.11 27.31
C ALA A 148 -1.74 -18.14 27.23
N PRO A 149 -0.58 -17.86 27.83
CA PRO A 149 -0.27 -16.81 28.81
C PRO A 149 -0.07 -15.41 28.21
N PRO A 150 -0.06 -14.34 29.04
CA PRO A 150 0.15 -12.97 28.57
C PRO A 150 1.48 -12.78 27.84
N VAL A 151 1.52 -11.79 26.90
CA VAL A 151 2.70 -11.49 26.05
C VAL A 151 3.99 -11.34 26.85
N ALA A 152 3.96 -10.68 28.02
CA ALA A 152 5.15 -10.52 28.87
C ALA A 152 5.73 -11.86 29.34
N GLU A 153 4.86 -12.85 29.61
CA GLU A 153 5.31 -14.20 29.98
C GLU A 153 5.83 -14.97 28.77
N LEU A 154 5.16 -14.89 27.62
CA LEU A 154 5.62 -15.46 26.36
C LEU A 154 7.01 -14.93 26.01
N ARG A 155 7.21 -13.62 26.12
CA ARG A 155 8.51 -12.97 25.90
C ARG A 155 9.60 -13.51 26.83
N ARG A 156 9.31 -13.60 28.13
CA ARG A 156 10.25 -14.15 29.12
C ARG A 156 10.66 -15.59 28.79
N LYS A 157 9.72 -16.41 28.32
CA LYS A 157 9.98 -17.80 27.86
C LYS A 157 10.80 -17.80 26.58
N ALA A 158 10.40 -17.06 25.55
CA ALA A 158 11.05 -17.03 24.24
C ALA A 158 12.50 -16.56 24.29
N LEU A 159 12.82 -15.57 25.16
CA LEU A 159 14.20 -15.07 25.37
C LEU A 159 15.17 -16.12 25.94
N LYS A 160 14.67 -17.23 26.52
CA LYS A 160 15.49 -18.34 27.05
C LYS A 160 15.75 -19.43 26.02
N LEU A 161 15.10 -19.35 24.87
CA LEU A 161 15.21 -20.34 23.81
C LEU A 161 16.21 -19.89 22.74
N THR A 162 16.72 -20.86 21.99
CA THR A 162 17.59 -20.64 20.84
C THR A 162 16.85 -20.94 19.55
N PRO A 163 17.15 -20.24 18.45
CA PRO A 163 16.67 -20.59 17.13
C PRO A 163 17.02 -22.03 16.75
N PRO A 164 16.27 -22.66 15.81
CA PRO A 164 16.68 -23.93 15.25
C PRO A 164 18.03 -23.82 14.55
N THR A 165 18.83 -24.90 14.64
CA THR A 165 20.10 -24.97 13.90
C THR A 165 19.81 -25.24 12.42
N GLU A 166 20.42 -24.43 11.57
CA GLU A 166 20.29 -24.55 10.11
C GLU A 166 21.61 -25.02 9.49
N PRO A 167 21.59 -25.87 8.45
CA PRO A 167 22.77 -26.20 7.70
C PRO A 167 23.23 -25.00 6.87
N GLY A 168 24.51 -24.57 7.05
CA GLY A 168 25.15 -23.51 6.28
C GLY A 168 25.87 -24.03 5.02
N PRO A 169 26.67 -23.19 4.36
CA PRO A 169 27.16 -21.89 4.84
C PRO A 169 26.19 -20.73 4.62
N PHE A 170 26.25 -19.75 5.51
CA PHE A 170 25.53 -18.47 5.41
C PHE A 170 26.51 -17.30 5.30
N ARG A 171 26.02 -16.20 4.71
CA ARG A 171 26.73 -14.92 4.75
C ARG A 171 26.74 -14.36 6.16
N GLU A 172 27.80 -13.65 6.51
CA GLU A 172 27.83 -12.85 7.73
C GLU A 172 26.73 -11.78 7.71
N PRO A 173 26.01 -11.57 8.82
CA PRO A 173 24.98 -10.55 8.90
C PRO A 173 25.57 -9.13 8.77
N ASP A 174 24.96 -8.31 7.92
CA ASP A 174 25.25 -6.87 7.78
C ASP A 174 23.92 -6.10 7.84
N LEU A 175 23.38 -5.98 9.05
CA LEU A 175 22.10 -5.30 9.31
C LEU A 175 22.30 -3.78 9.26
N THR A 176 21.66 -3.16 8.29
CA THR A 176 21.64 -1.71 8.07
C THR A 176 20.31 -1.14 8.52
N GLU A 177 20.33 -0.05 9.30
CA GLU A 177 19.13 0.65 9.72
C GLU A 177 18.56 1.47 8.55
N ILE A 178 17.32 1.21 8.18
CA ILE A 178 16.70 1.71 6.94
C ILE A 178 16.61 3.23 6.94
N VAL A 179 16.21 3.86 8.05
CA VAL A 179 16.03 5.33 8.14
C VAL A 179 17.31 6.13 7.96
N ASN A 180 18.47 5.49 8.14
CA ASN A 180 19.77 6.14 7.93
C ASN A 180 20.16 6.24 6.45
N LEU A 181 19.41 5.59 5.55
CA LEU A 181 19.69 5.59 4.12
C LEU A 181 19.05 6.78 3.39
N ASP A 182 17.84 7.16 3.79
CA ASP A 182 17.09 8.26 3.16
C ASP A 182 15.95 8.74 4.09
N ALA A 183 15.72 10.05 4.13
CA ALA A 183 14.66 10.67 4.93
C ALA A 183 13.23 10.35 4.41
N GLY A 184 13.10 9.82 3.20
CA GLY A 184 11.82 9.35 2.64
C GLY A 184 11.34 8.02 3.18
N PHE A 185 12.12 7.38 4.07
CA PHE A 185 11.63 6.24 4.86
C PHE A 185 10.97 6.73 6.13
N HIS A 186 9.68 6.47 6.27
CA HIS A 186 8.94 6.68 7.51
C HIS A 186 8.75 5.36 8.26
N LEU A 187 8.65 5.42 9.59
CA LEU A 187 8.45 4.23 10.42
C LEU A 187 7.11 4.31 11.15
N GLU A 188 6.35 3.24 11.09
CA GLU A 188 5.20 2.98 11.94
C GLU A 188 5.33 1.57 12.55
N ILE A 189 6.33 1.38 13.40
CA ILE A 189 6.63 0.06 14.00
C ILE A 189 5.61 -0.24 15.10
N ARG A 190 4.47 -0.83 14.71
CA ARG A 190 3.35 -1.12 15.63
C ARG A 190 3.74 -2.14 16.71
N TYR A 191 4.66 -3.05 16.40
CA TYR A 191 5.15 -4.03 17.37
C TYR A 191 5.98 -3.43 18.53
N ALA A 192 6.34 -2.16 18.45
CA ALA A 192 6.89 -1.39 19.58
C ALA A 192 5.82 -0.67 20.41
N ARG A 193 4.53 -0.77 20.03
CA ARG A 193 3.38 -0.09 20.63
C ARG A 193 2.30 -1.10 21.02
N TYR A 194 1.13 -0.60 21.45
CA TYR A 194 -0.03 -1.42 21.83
C TYR A 194 -1.03 -1.63 20.68
N ASP A 195 -0.91 -0.90 19.58
CA ASP A 195 -1.79 -0.94 18.41
C ASP A 195 -1.34 -2.00 17.38
N ASN A 196 -1.18 -3.23 17.84
CA ASN A 196 -0.86 -4.41 17.05
C ASN A 196 -1.78 -5.57 17.45
N PHE A 197 -1.73 -6.68 16.72
CA PHE A 197 -2.64 -7.81 16.92
C PHE A 197 -2.52 -8.50 18.29
N LEU A 198 -1.43 -8.27 19.04
CA LEU A 198 -1.24 -8.78 20.41
C LEU A 198 -1.70 -7.80 21.50
N SER A 199 -2.06 -6.56 21.14
CA SER A 199 -2.36 -5.45 22.07
C SER A 199 -1.25 -5.20 23.09
N ALA A 200 -0.01 -5.52 22.75
CA ALA A 200 1.15 -5.38 23.63
C ALA A 200 2.45 -5.21 22.83
N PRO A 201 3.40 -4.38 23.30
CA PRO A 201 4.68 -4.25 22.63
C PRO A 201 5.52 -5.53 22.77
N VAL A 202 6.11 -5.98 21.68
CA VAL A 202 7.07 -7.08 21.63
C VAL A 202 8.47 -6.59 21.30
N TYR A 203 8.60 -5.44 20.65
CA TYR A 203 9.86 -4.73 20.46
C TYR A 203 10.08 -3.72 21.59
N THR A 204 11.35 -3.49 21.91
CA THR A 204 11.78 -2.50 22.89
C THR A 204 12.08 -1.15 22.25
N GLN A 205 12.25 -1.11 20.94
CA GLN A 205 12.59 0.07 20.14
C GLN A 205 11.83 0.05 18.82
N ALA A 206 11.40 1.22 18.38
CA ALA A 206 10.75 1.41 17.07
C ALA A 206 11.82 1.63 15.99
N ARG A 207 12.52 0.57 15.60
CA ARG A 207 13.62 0.59 14.63
C ARG A 207 13.40 -0.47 13.55
N ALA A 208 13.93 -0.23 12.35
CA ALA A 208 13.84 -1.13 11.22
C ALA A 208 15.21 -1.38 10.60
N PHE A 209 15.59 -2.65 10.45
CA PHE A 209 16.86 -3.07 9.88
C PHE A 209 16.64 -4.08 8.76
N MET A 210 17.50 -4.07 7.76
CA MET A 210 17.62 -5.12 6.75
C MET A 210 19.07 -5.46 6.48
N GLN A 211 19.33 -6.65 5.91
CA GLN A 211 20.64 -6.93 5.32
C GLN A 211 20.99 -5.86 4.29
N ARG A 212 22.23 -5.37 4.27
CA ARG A 212 22.62 -4.25 3.40
C ARG A 212 22.17 -4.37 1.95
N PRO A 213 22.33 -5.51 1.24
CA PRO A 213 21.87 -5.61 -0.15
C PRO A 213 20.35 -5.45 -0.30
N ALA A 214 19.56 -5.92 0.69
CA ALA A 214 18.11 -5.74 0.71
C ALA A 214 17.73 -4.29 1.03
N ALA A 215 18.40 -3.64 1.98
CA ALA A 215 18.21 -2.24 2.33
C ALA A 215 18.54 -1.31 1.15
N GLU A 216 19.62 -1.57 0.42
CA GLU A 216 19.99 -0.82 -0.79
C GLU A 216 18.99 -1.03 -1.94
N ALA A 217 18.45 -2.24 -2.08
CA ALA A 217 17.37 -2.51 -3.03
C ALA A 217 16.10 -1.73 -2.66
N LEU A 218 15.74 -1.69 -1.37
CA LEU A 218 14.61 -0.92 -0.87
C LEU A 218 14.80 0.60 -1.08
N LEU A 219 16.03 1.10 -0.94
CA LEU A 219 16.36 2.50 -1.26
C LEU A 219 16.10 2.81 -2.75
N ARG A 220 16.46 1.89 -3.65
CA ARG A 220 16.15 2.07 -5.09
C ARG A 220 14.65 2.04 -5.38
N VAL A 221 13.87 1.22 -4.65
CA VAL A 221 12.39 1.26 -4.71
C VAL A 221 11.87 2.64 -4.32
N LEU A 222 12.33 3.19 -3.18
CA LEU A 222 11.96 4.52 -2.72
C LEU A 222 12.22 5.58 -3.80
N HIS A 223 13.44 5.59 -4.37
CA HIS A 223 13.83 6.57 -5.39
C HIS A 223 13.01 6.46 -6.69
N LYS A 224 12.47 5.27 -7.00
CA LYS A 224 11.55 5.08 -8.13
C LYS A 224 10.14 5.60 -7.84
N LEU A 225 9.71 5.55 -6.59
CA LEU A 225 8.37 5.99 -6.16
C LEU A 225 8.28 7.49 -5.87
N GLN A 226 9.37 8.13 -5.44
CA GLN A 226 9.40 9.57 -5.14
C GLN A 226 8.97 10.47 -6.31
N PRO A 227 9.42 10.25 -7.57
CA PRO A 227 8.93 11.02 -8.70
C PRO A 227 7.45 10.84 -9.00
N LEU A 228 6.84 9.75 -8.53
CA LEU A 228 5.41 9.46 -8.65
C LEU A 228 4.59 10.05 -7.49
N GLY A 229 5.24 10.74 -6.53
CA GLY A 229 4.59 11.38 -5.39
C GLY A 229 4.44 10.48 -4.16
N TYR A 230 5.16 9.34 -4.09
CA TYR A 230 5.03 8.40 -2.97
C TYR A 230 6.34 8.17 -2.23
N GLY A 231 6.25 7.98 -0.90
CA GLY A 231 7.30 7.48 -0.04
C GLY A 231 6.94 6.11 0.53
N LEU A 232 7.85 5.52 1.33
CA LEU A 232 7.68 4.21 1.95
C LEU A 232 7.49 4.33 3.47
N LEU A 233 6.40 3.75 3.99
CA LEU A 233 6.11 3.64 5.42
C LEU A 233 6.34 2.20 5.87
N ILE A 234 7.33 1.99 6.72
CA ILE A 234 7.79 0.68 7.18
C ILE A 234 7.03 0.29 8.46
N HIS A 235 6.42 -0.90 8.46
CA HIS A 235 5.72 -1.47 9.62
C HIS A 235 6.59 -2.48 10.37
N ASP A 236 7.35 -3.32 9.67
CA ASP A 236 8.33 -4.26 10.22
C ASP A 236 9.45 -4.56 9.21
N ALA A 237 10.61 -5.01 9.71
CA ALA A 237 11.73 -5.43 8.88
C ALA A 237 12.47 -6.61 9.53
N TYR A 238 13.74 -6.46 9.94
CA TYR A 238 14.38 -7.50 10.72
C TYR A 238 13.60 -7.73 12.03
N ARG A 239 13.19 -8.98 12.25
CA ARG A 239 12.50 -9.45 13.45
C ARG A 239 13.37 -10.48 14.15
N PRO A 240 13.86 -10.24 15.38
CA PRO A 240 14.57 -11.28 16.13
C PRO A 240 13.72 -12.56 16.26
N TRP A 241 14.34 -13.72 16.15
CA TRP A 241 13.61 -14.99 16.16
C TRP A 241 12.71 -15.18 17.39
N TYR A 242 13.15 -14.71 18.58
CA TYR A 242 12.32 -14.82 19.78
C TYR A 242 10.95 -14.12 19.63
N VAL A 243 10.85 -13.09 18.79
CA VAL A 243 9.58 -12.40 18.51
C VAL A 243 8.67 -13.26 17.62
N THR A 244 9.24 -13.91 16.60
CA THR A 244 8.48 -14.91 15.80
C THR A 244 7.93 -16.04 16.69
N LYS A 245 8.72 -16.47 17.68
CA LYS A 245 8.27 -17.45 18.68
C LYS A 245 7.12 -16.94 19.53
N ILE A 246 7.15 -15.65 19.95
CA ILE A 246 6.04 -15.02 20.67
C ILE A 246 4.78 -14.98 19.80
N PHE A 247 4.88 -14.55 18.55
CA PHE A 247 3.74 -14.51 17.62
C PHE A 247 3.10 -15.88 17.46
N TRP A 248 3.93 -16.88 17.23
CA TRP A 248 3.44 -18.25 17.12
C TRP A 248 2.72 -18.73 18.38
N ASP A 249 3.32 -18.57 19.56
CA ASP A 249 2.74 -19.04 20.81
C ASP A 249 1.47 -18.29 21.21
N ALA A 250 1.37 -17.02 20.83
CA ALA A 250 0.22 -16.16 21.12
C ALA A 250 -0.98 -16.43 20.19
N THR A 251 -0.73 -16.84 18.95
CA THR A 251 -1.77 -16.96 17.93
C THR A 251 -2.52 -18.30 18.07
N PRO A 252 -3.85 -18.31 18.09
CA PRO A 252 -4.64 -19.54 18.12
C PRO A 252 -4.51 -20.34 16.81
N PRO A 253 -4.92 -21.63 16.80
CA PRO A 253 -4.70 -22.52 15.66
C PRO A 253 -5.21 -21.99 14.32
N GLU A 254 -6.38 -21.35 14.30
CA GLU A 254 -7.03 -20.80 13.11
C GLU A 254 -6.27 -19.62 12.49
N GLY A 255 -5.49 -18.88 13.29
CA GLY A 255 -4.67 -17.77 12.83
C GLY A 255 -3.23 -18.15 12.44
N LYS A 256 -2.85 -19.42 12.57
CA LYS A 256 -1.46 -19.87 12.32
C LYS A 256 -0.99 -19.68 10.88
N ILE A 257 -1.90 -19.56 9.93
CA ILE A 257 -1.58 -19.29 8.52
C ILE A 257 -0.91 -17.92 8.32
N PHE A 258 -1.18 -16.95 9.23
CA PHE A 258 -0.65 -15.58 9.17
C PHE A 258 0.62 -15.38 10.01
N VAL A 259 1.14 -16.40 10.66
CA VAL A 259 2.34 -16.31 11.49
C VAL A 259 3.35 -17.38 11.13
N ALA A 260 4.62 -17.00 10.99
CA ALA A 260 5.66 -17.95 10.62
C ALA A 260 5.90 -19.00 11.73
N ASP A 261 6.06 -20.27 11.31
CA ASP A 261 6.48 -21.35 12.19
C ASP A 261 7.93 -21.12 12.68
N PRO A 262 8.17 -20.94 13.99
CA PRO A 262 9.51 -20.68 14.51
C PRO A 262 10.50 -21.84 14.29
N GLN A 263 10.02 -23.06 14.02
CA GLN A 263 10.89 -24.18 13.66
C GLN A 263 11.51 -24.06 12.28
N LYS A 264 10.83 -23.30 11.38
CA LYS A 264 11.32 -23.01 10.03
C LYS A 264 11.97 -21.63 9.95
N GLY A 265 11.68 -20.76 10.92
CA GLY A 265 12.04 -19.35 10.91
C GLY A 265 11.25 -18.53 9.89
N SER A 266 11.40 -17.23 9.96
CA SER A 266 10.83 -16.23 9.04
C SER A 266 11.95 -15.58 8.22
N LYS A 267 11.61 -15.05 7.02
CA LYS A 267 12.56 -14.23 6.27
C LYS A 267 12.86 -12.91 6.98
N HIS A 268 11.94 -12.41 7.83
CA HIS A 268 12.20 -11.34 8.79
C HIS A 268 13.36 -11.68 9.75
N ASN A 269 13.44 -12.94 10.22
CA ASN A 269 14.53 -13.34 11.11
C ASN A 269 15.91 -13.30 10.42
N ARG A 270 15.92 -13.26 9.09
CA ARG A 270 17.14 -13.20 8.27
C ARG A 270 17.50 -11.76 7.86
N GLY A 271 16.66 -10.78 8.21
CA GLY A 271 16.78 -9.40 7.76
C GLY A 271 16.53 -9.22 6.26
N CYS A 272 15.76 -10.11 5.66
CA CYS A 272 15.48 -10.15 4.22
C CYS A 272 13.99 -10.06 3.88
N ALA A 273 13.14 -9.67 4.82
CA ALA A 273 11.75 -9.34 4.58
C ALA A 273 11.43 -7.97 5.16
N VAL A 274 10.43 -7.32 4.59
CA VAL A 274 9.92 -6.02 5.03
C VAL A 274 8.41 -5.98 4.86
N ASP A 275 7.72 -5.46 5.89
CA ASP A 275 6.31 -5.11 5.86
C ASP A 275 6.19 -3.59 5.70
N LEU A 276 5.48 -3.14 4.66
CA LEU A 276 5.42 -1.72 4.35
C LEU A 276 4.17 -1.35 3.55
N THR A 277 3.92 -0.04 3.52
CA THR A 277 2.93 0.57 2.64
C THR A 277 3.49 1.84 1.99
N LEU A 278 2.69 2.46 1.11
CA LEU A 278 2.97 3.77 0.55
C LEU A 278 2.44 4.87 1.47
N TYR A 279 3.11 6.02 1.46
CA TYR A 279 2.53 7.28 1.93
C TYR A 279 2.63 8.34 0.82
N ASP A 280 1.67 9.26 0.82
CA ASP A 280 1.62 10.37 -0.12
C ASP A 280 2.58 11.47 0.32
N LEU A 281 3.51 11.88 -0.53
CA LEU A 281 4.54 12.88 -0.20
C LEU A 281 3.97 14.28 0.04
N ALA A 282 2.83 14.62 -0.56
CA ALA A 282 2.24 15.94 -0.40
C ALA A 282 1.53 16.09 0.96
N THR A 283 0.95 15.00 1.47
CA THR A 283 0.19 15.00 2.73
C THR A 283 0.93 14.39 3.90
N GLY A 284 1.95 13.56 3.63
CA GLY A 284 2.64 12.74 4.64
C GLY A 284 1.79 11.60 5.21
N GLN A 285 0.57 11.38 4.69
CA GLN A 285 -0.35 10.36 5.21
C GLN A 285 -0.22 9.04 4.43
N PRO A 286 -0.41 7.89 5.10
CA PRO A 286 -0.51 6.60 4.42
C PRO A 286 -1.61 6.64 3.37
N VAL A 287 -1.39 6.00 2.21
CA VAL A 287 -2.43 5.83 1.20
C VAL A 287 -3.37 4.68 1.59
N GLU A 288 -4.61 4.77 1.13
CA GLU A 288 -5.56 3.68 1.33
C GLU A 288 -5.18 2.46 0.48
N MET A 289 -5.18 1.29 1.12
CA MET A 289 -4.97 -0.03 0.54
C MET A 289 -6.25 -0.87 0.63
N PRO A 290 -6.38 -1.99 -0.10
CA PRO A 290 -7.58 -2.83 -0.04
C PRO A 290 -7.88 -3.42 1.35
N GLY A 291 -6.88 -3.60 2.20
CA GLY A 291 -6.96 -4.07 3.57
C GLY A 291 -5.98 -3.37 4.48
N LEU A 292 -6.15 -3.51 5.78
CA LEU A 292 -5.25 -2.94 6.79
C LEU A 292 -4.02 -3.85 6.99
N TYR A 293 -2.93 -3.25 7.46
CA TYR A 293 -1.77 -4.00 7.94
C TYR A 293 -2.16 -4.94 9.11
N ASP A 294 -1.73 -6.20 9.07
CA ASP A 294 -2.06 -7.25 10.07
C ASP A 294 -3.57 -7.52 10.23
N GLU A 295 -4.35 -7.29 9.19
CA GLU A 295 -5.82 -7.47 9.26
C GLU A 295 -6.24 -8.92 9.46
N MET A 296 -5.45 -9.89 8.99
CA MET A 296 -5.69 -11.34 9.07
C MET A 296 -7.07 -11.74 8.53
N SER A 297 -7.47 -11.17 7.40
CA SER A 297 -8.72 -11.42 6.68
C SER A 297 -8.44 -11.69 5.19
N PRO A 298 -9.44 -12.04 4.38
CA PRO A 298 -9.26 -12.14 2.92
C PRO A 298 -8.73 -10.85 2.27
N ARG A 299 -8.91 -9.69 2.90
CA ARG A 299 -8.38 -8.40 2.42
C ARG A 299 -6.85 -8.31 2.54
N SER A 300 -6.22 -9.20 3.31
CA SER A 300 -4.77 -9.32 3.42
C SER A 300 -4.13 -9.89 2.16
N PHE A 301 -4.84 -10.72 1.40
CA PHE A 301 -4.26 -11.38 0.22
C PHE A 301 -3.78 -10.40 -0.84
N ALA A 302 -2.57 -10.66 -1.38
CA ALA A 302 -1.94 -9.84 -2.41
C ALA A 302 -2.81 -9.66 -3.68
N ASN A 303 -3.69 -10.61 -3.95
CA ASN A 303 -4.59 -10.62 -5.11
C ASN A 303 -6.06 -10.38 -4.72
N PHE A 304 -6.34 -9.84 -3.53
CA PHE A 304 -7.71 -9.55 -3.12
C PHE A 304 -8.42 -8.66 -4.15
N PRO A 305 -9.58 -9.09 -4.70
CA PRO A 305 -10.23 -8.39 -5.80
C PRO A 305 -11.12 -7.23 -5.36
N GLY A 306 -11.35 -7.09 -4.04
CA GLY A 306 -12.24 -6.09 -3.45
C GLY A 306 -11.59 -4.72 -3.27
N GLY A 307 -12.24 -3.87 -2.50
CA GLY A 307 -11.84 -2.49 -2.32
C GLY A 307 -12.22 -1.60 -3.51
N THR A 308 -11.62 -0.40 -3.59
CA THR A 308 -11.77 0.52 -4.72
C THR A 308 -10.69 0.29 -5.78
N SER A 309 -10.92 0.77 -7.00
CA SER A 309 -9.92 0.77 -8.07
C SER A 309 -8.64 1.51 -7.65
N LEU A 310 -8.78 2.62 -6.91
CA LEU A 310 -7.63 3.38 -6.41
C LEU A 310 -6.83 2.60 -5.37
N GLN A 311 -7.50 1.91 -4.43
CA GLN A 311 -6.84 1.07 -3.41
C GLN A 311 -6.05 -0.07 -4.06
N ARG A 312 -6.65 -0.78 -5.02
CA ARG A 312 -5.96 -1.83 -5.79
C ARG A 312 -4.79 -1.27 -6.61
N TRP A 313 -4.97 -0.09 -7.21
CA TRP A 313 -3.92 0.58 -7.96
C TRP A 313 -2.71 0.92 -7.08
N HIS A 314 -2.92 1.43 -5.85
CA HIS A 314 -1.83 1.69 -4.90
C HIS A 314 -1.08 0.40 -4.51
N ARG A 315 -1.82 -0.66 -4.20
CA ARG A 315 -1.23 -1.98 -3.91
C ARG A 315 -0.38 -2.49 -5.08
N ASP A 316 -0.91 -2.41 -6.27
CA ASP A 316 -0.25 -2.92 -7.47
C ASP A 316 0.96 -2.05 -7.86
N LEU A 317 0.93 -0.74 -7.61
CA LEU A 317 2.09 0.14 -7.75
C LEU A 317 3.20 -0.26 -6.78
N LEU A 318 2.88 -0.46 -5.50
CA LEU A 318 3.83 -0.92 -4.49
C LEU A 318 4.44 -2.26 -4.92
N ARG A 319 3.62 -3.24 -5.28
CA ARG A 319 4.07 -4.56 -5.74
C ARG A 319 5.04 -4.46 -6.90
N ARG A 320 4.71 -3.72 -7.96
CA ARG A 320 5.57 -3.55 -9.14
C ARG A 320 6.88 -2.88 -8.81
N ALA A 321 6.86 -1.86 -7.96
CA ALA A 321 8.06 -1.17 -7.53
C ALA A 321 9.00 -2.11 -6.76
N MET A 322 8.47 -2.89 -5.81
CA MET A 322 9.22 -3.87 -5.03
C MET A 322 9.79 -4.99 -5.91
N GLU A 323 8.96 -5.58 -6.78
CA GLU A 323 9.37 -6.67 -7.68
C GLU A 323 10.45 -6.21 -8.65
N SER A 324 10.44 -4.96 -9.10
CA SER A 324 11.48 -4.40 -9.99
C SER A 324 12.88 -4.35 -9.37
N GLU A 325 12.99 -4.47 -8.03
CA GLU A 325 14.26 -4.47 -7.29
C GLU A 325 14.57 -5.82 -6.63
N GLY A 326 13.87 -6.88 -7.04
CA GLY A 326 14.17 -8.25 -6.63
C GLY A 326 13.52 -8.67 -5.32
N PHE A 327 12.46 -7.99 -4.92
CA PHE A 327 11.54 -8.46 -3.90
C PHE A 327 10.43 -9.32 -4.53
N SER A 328 9.76 -10.12 -3.72
CA SER A 328 8.55 -10.85 -4.11
C SER A 328 7.51 -10.72 -3.00
N VAL A 329 6.27 -10.44 -3.37
CA VAL A 329 5.17 -10.33 -2.42
C VAL A 329 4.85 -11.71 -1.82
N ASN A 330 4.42 -11.72 -0.54
CA ASN A 330 3.74 -12.88 0.04
C ASN A 330 2.28 -12.90 -0.44
N GLU A 331 1.82 -14.00 -1.01
CA GLU A 331 0.46 -14.08 -1.57
C GLU A 331 -0.64 -13.93 -0.49
N ASP A 332 -0.34 -14.24 0.77
CA ASP A 332 -1.27 -14.12 1.90
C ASP A 332 -1.28 -12.72 2.55
N GLU A 333 -0.28 -11.85 2.21
CA GLU A 333 -0.04 -10.56 2.87
C GLU A 333 0.43 -9.51 1.87
N TRP A 334 -0.44 -8.59 1.41
CA TRP A 334 -0.12 -7.59 0.39
C TRP A 334 1.02 -6.62 0.80
N TRP A 335 1.27 -6.48 2.09
CA TRP A 335 2.31 -5.60 2.66
C TRP A 335 3.68 -6.26 2.79
N HIS A 336 3.75 -7.61 2.78
CA HIS A 336 4.96 -8.38 3.06
C HIS A 336 5.74 -8.70 1.79
N PHE A 337 7.03 -8.35 1.79
CA PHE A 337 7.93 -8.58 0.67
C PHE A 337 9.23 -9.25 1.09
N ASP A 338 9.57 -10.36 0.42
CA ASP A 338 10.79 -11.12 0.60
C ASP A 338 11.86 -10.69 -0.40
N TYR A 339 13.06 -10.38 0.08
CA TYR A 339 14.20 -10.14 -0.81
C TYR A 339 14.78 -11.44 -1.33
N LYS A 340 15.13 -11.49 -2.62
CA LYS A 340 15.56 -12.69 -3.37
C LYS A 340 16.70 -13.48 -2.72
N ASP A 341 17.61 -12.82 -1.99
CA ASP A 341 18.81 -13.44 -1.42
C ASP A 341 18.60 -14.02 0.00
N TRP A 342 17.36 -14.06 0.51
CA TRP A 342 17.07 -14.44 1.89
C TRP A 342 17.64 -15.81 2.30
N LYS A 343 17.76 -16.77 1.37
CA LYS A 343 18.34 -18.10 1.63
C LYS A 343 19.83 -18.08 1.95
N GLN A 344 20.50 -16.97 1.65
CA GLN A 344 21.94 -16.81 1.89
C GLN A 344 22.26 -16.35 3.31
N TYR A 345 21.23 -16.05 4.12
CA TYR A 345 21.37 -15.58 5.50
C TYR A 345 20.72 -16.56 6.46
N GLY A 346 21.38 -16.86 7.59
CA GLY A 346 20.83 -17.68 8.66
C GLY A 346 19.79 -16.93 9.51
N ILE A 347 19.06 -17.68 10.32
CA ILE A 347 18.13 -17.12 11.32
C ILE A 347 18.92 -16.37 12.40
N LEU A 348 18.58 -15.10 12.59
CA LEU A 348 19.17 -14.24 13.61
C LEU A 348 18.22 -14.07 14.80
N ASN A 349 18.84 -13.90 16.00
CA ASN A 349 18.12 -13.66 17.25
C ASN A 349 18.78 -12.52 18.05
N VAL A 350 19.29 -11.50 17.33
CA VAL A 350 19.99 -10.35 17.93
C VAL A 350 18.94 -9.31 18.33
N PRO A 351 18.79 -8.95 19.61
CA PRO A 351 17.93 -7.86 20.03
C PRO A 351 18.38 -6.51 19.44
N PHE A 352 17.46 -5.59 19.19
CA PHE A 352 17.76 -4.30 18.54
C PHE A 352 18.82 -3.49 19.31
N GLU A 353 18.83 -3.56 20.63
CA GLU A 353 19.78 -2.88 21.50
C GLU A 353 21.23 -3.35 21.30
N LYS A 354 21.42 -4.54 20.74
CA LYS A 354 22.72 -5.13 20.45
C LYS A 354 23.18 -4.93 19.00
N ILE A 355 22.33 -4.37 18.15
CA ILE A 355 22.70 -4.00 16.78
C ILE A 355 23.39 -2.65 16.88
N ALA A 356 24.69 -2.59 16.58
CA ALA A 356 25.48 -1.37 16.61
C ALA A 356 24.82 -0.30 15.71
N LEU A 357 24.77 0.93 16.19
CA LEU A 357 24.47 2.09 15.34
C LEU A 357 25.55 2.11 14.26
N GLY A 358 25.15 2.03 12.99
CA GLY A 358 26.08 1.88 11.87
C GLY A 358 27.27 2.83 11.99
N VAL A 359 28.48 2.27 11.83
CA VAL A 359 29.71 3.04 11.75
C VAL A 359 29.53 4.04 10.61
N GLU A 360 29.74 5.34 10.88
CA GLU A 360 29.79 6.40 9.87
C GLU A 360 30.62 5.92 8.68
N PRO A 361 30.20 6.20 7.41
CA PRO A 361 31.00 5.82 6.27
C PRO A 361 32.37 6.46 6.44
N LYS A 362 33.43 5.64 6.49
CA LYS A 362 34.80 6.13 6.52
C LYS A 362 34.94 7.09 5.34
N ALA A 363 35.19 8.37 5.65
CA ALA A 363 35.50 9.37 4.65
C ALA A 363 36.61 8.81 3.76
N VAL A 364 36.33 8.65 2.48
CA VAL A 364 37.35 8.30 1.50
C VAL A 364 38.32 9.46 1.47
N SER A 365 39.48 9.30 2.10
CA SER A 365 40.56 10.28 2.04
C SER A 365 41.09 10.28 0.60
N HIS A 366 40.66 11.26 -0.18
CA HIS A 366 41.43 11.63 -1.37
C HIS A 366 42.74 12.22 -0.86
N LYS A 367 43.82 11.42 -0.92
CA LYS A 367 45.17 11.96 -0.88
C LYS A 367 45.41 12.78 -2.15
N PRO A 368 46.08 13.93 -2.01
CA PRO A 368 46.40 14.83 -3.11
C PRO A 368 47.34 14.22 -4.15
#